data_efef3bf8af11c32934a63fd1289febbf
#
_entry.id   efef3bf8af11c32934a63fd1289febbf
#
_cell.length_a   1.000
_cell.length_b   1.000
_cell.length_c   1.000
_cell.angle_alpha   90.00
_cell.angle_beta   90.00
_cell.angle_gamma   90.00
#
_symmetry.space_group_name_H-M   'P 1'
#
loop_
_entity.id
_entity.type
_entity.pdbx_description
1 polymer ?
#
loop_
_entity_poly.entity_id
_entity_poly.type
_entity_poly.pdbx_seq_one_letter_code
_entity_poly.pdbx_strand_id
1 'polypeptide(L)'
;MRSGGLTQLQVEQRLNAAGRHNPRIPDDTIALVRELARLMPDRQIARLLNRSGVETGHGNAWTQERVRGVRKHYDIAMFRDGEWAERGEITLEAVAKLIGVCNMTALRMLRRGEIKGRQACAGAPWVIRAEALAGFAKGKRRKPPLTQNATQQVFDFQ
;
A
#
# COMPACT_ATOMS: atom_id res chain seq x y z
N MET A 1 -6.85 45.83 -24.37
CA MET A 1 -6.43 45.48 -23.02
C MET A 1 -7.56 44.73 -22.35
N ARG A 2 -7.46 43.42 -22.22
CA ARG A 2 -8.46 42.58 -21.51
C ARG A 2 -7.79 42.01 -20.28
N SER A 3 -8.22 42.53 -19.11
CA SER A 3 -7.85 42.02 -17.80
C SER A 3 -8.49 40.62 -17.59
N GLY A 4 -7.68 39.59 -17.52
CA GLY A 4 -8.09 38.27 -17.08
C GLY A 4 -8.32 38.26 -15.58
N GLY A 5 -9.60 38.23 -15.15
CA GLY A 5 -9.96 38.05 -13.75
C GLY A 5 -9.61 36.63 -13.31
N LEU A 6 -8.67 36.52 -12.39
CA LEU A 6 -8.44 35.30 -11.62
C LEU A 6 -9.66 35.08 -10.71
N THR A 7 -10.47 34.09 -11.05
CA THR A 7 -11.54 33.62 -10.17
C THR A 7 -10.91 32.86 -9.02
N GLN A 8 -10.71 33.53 -7.90
CA GLN A 8 -10.33 32.90 -6.64
C GLN A 8 -11.56 32.11 -6.15
N LEU A 9 -11.52 30.79 -6.22
CA LEU A 9 -12.46 29.93 -5.55
C LEU A 9 -12.23 30.06 -4.04
N GLN A 10 -13.03 30.92 -3.39
CA GLN A 10 -13.10 30.97 -1.93
C GLN A 10 -13.85 29.74 -1.45
N VAL A 11 -13.09 28.78 -0.93
CA VAL A 11 -13.67 27.66 -0.17
C VAL A 11 -14.12 28.23 1.17
N GLU A 12 -15.42 28.47 1.33
CA GLU A 12 -16.00 28.85 2.61
C GLU A 12 -15.88 27.68 3.60
N GLN A 13 -14.86 27.74 4.45
CA GLN A 13 -14.74 26.83 5.57
C GLN A 13 -15.72 27.23 6.67
N ARG A 14 -16.65 26.33 6.97
CA ARG A 14 -17.61 26.56 8.07
C ARG A 14 -16.88 26.56 9.41
N LEU A 15 -16.92 27.68 10.10
CA LEU A 15 -16.44 27.84 11.47
C LEU A 15 -17.44 27.23 12.45
N ASN A 16 -16.98 26.69 13.57
CA ASN A 16 -17.83 26.26 14.68
C ASN A 16 -18.40 27.50 15.42
N ALA A 17 -19.31 27.27 16.38
CA ALA A 17 -19.95 28.33 17.18
C ALA A 17 -18.95 29.25 17.92
N ALA A 18 -17.70 28.82 18.13
CA ALA A 18 -16.63 29.61 18.71
C ALA A 18 -15.73 30.31 17.67
N GLY A 19 -16.13 30.36 16.39
CA GLY A 19 -15.37 31.01 15.32
C GLY A 19 -14.07 30.27 14.91
N ARG A 20 -13.89 29.05 15.37
CA ARG A 20 -12.72 28.22 15.04
C ARG A 20 -13.04 27.27 13.91
N HIS A 21 -12.04 26.98 13.06
CA HIS A 21 -12.16 25.92 12.07
C HIS A 21 -12.40 24.60 12.80
N ASN A 22 -13.46 23.88 12.40
CA ASN A 22 -13.66 22.52 12.88
C ASN A 22 -12.65 21.63 12.10
N PRO A 23 -11.62 21.09 12.75
CA PRO A 23 -10.59 20.32 12.08
C PRO A 23 -11.19 19.01 11.60
N ARG A 24 -11.63 19.03 10.35
CA ARG A 24 -12.19 17.87 9.67
C ARG A 24 -11.06 17.05 9.06
N ILE A 25 -11.20 15.73 9.11
CA ILE A 25 -10.30 14.83 8.40
C ILE A 25 -10.52 15.04 6.90
N PRO A 26 -9.45 15.25 6.09
CA PRO A 26 -9.57 15.39 4.65
C PRO A 26 -10.29 14.20 4.01
N ASP A 27 -11.11 14.43 3.01
CA ASP A 27 -11.87 13.38 2.33
C ASP A 27 -10.94 12.34 1.66
N ASP A 28 -9.78 12.76 1.17
CA ASP A 28 -8.73 11.86 0.64
C ASP A 28 -8.20 10.90 1.71
N THR A 29 -8.05 11.38 2.95
CA THR A 29 -7.64 10.53 4.07
C THR A 29 -8.73 9.52 4.43
N ILE A 30 -10.01 9.91 4.37
CA ILE A 30 -11.14 9.01 4.61
C ILE A 30 -11.19 7.94 3.51
N ALA A 31 -11.02 8.33 2.25
CA ALA A 31 -10.96 7.41 1.12
C ALA A 31 -9.78 6.41 1.28
N LEU A 32 -8.62 6.90 1.68
CA LEU A 32 -7.45 6.06 1.96
C LEU A 32 -7.71 5.08 3.11
N VAL A 33 -8.31 5.53 4.22
CA VAL A 33 -8.68 4.64 5.34
C VAL A 33 -9.66 3.57 4.86
N ARG A 34 -10.63 3.91 4.00
CA ARG A 34 -11.59 2.95 3.43
C ARG A 34 -10.91 1.87 2.59
N GLU A 35 -9.96 2.25 1.75
CA GLU A 35 -9.17 1.28 0.97
C GLU A 35 -8.29 0.40 1.87
N LEU A 36 -7.61 0.99 2.85
CA LEU A 36 -6.74 0.26 3.76
C LEU A 36 -7.50 -0.68 4.71
N ALA A 37 -8.71 -0.30 5.14
CA ALA A 37 -9.56 -1.13 6.00
C ALA A 37 -9.97 -2.47 5.34
N ARG A 38 -9.90 -2.56 4.01
CA ARG A 38 -10.12 -3.81 3.27
C ARG A 38 -8.88 -4.71 3.23
N LEU A 39 -7.71 -4.17 3.58
CA LEU A 39 -6.42 -4.82 3.37
C LEU A 39 -5.73 -5.21 4.66
N MET A 40 -5.98 -4.49 5.75
CA MET A 40 -5.25 -4.66 7.00
C MET A 40 -6.03 -4.14 8.21
N PRO A 41 -5.72 -4.64 9.42
CA PRO A 41 -6.35 -4.21 10.67
C PRO A 41 -5.96 -2.77 11.07
N ASP A 42 -6.83 -2.12 11.86
CA ASP A 42 -6.72 -0.71 12.28
C ASP A 42 -5.34 -0.32 12.84
N ARG A 43 -4.70 -1.21 13.59
CA ARG A 43 -3.35 -0.98 14.13
C ARG A 43 -2.30 -0.79 13.04
N GLN A 44 -2.41 -1.56 11.96
CA GLN A 44 -1.47 -1.47 10.83
C GLN A 44 -1.76 -0.22 10.00
N ILE A 45 -3.04 0.14 9.83
CA ILE A 45 -3.46 1.38 9.17
C ILE A 45 -2.87 2.58 9.89
N ALA A 46 -3.03 2.65 11.22
CA ALA A 46 -2.47 3.75 12.03
C ALA A 46 -0.95 3.89 11.83
N ARG A 47 -0.20 2.78 11.86
CA ARG A 47 1.25 2.78 11.63
C ARG A 47 1.62 3.26 10.23
N LEU A 48 0.85 2.86 9.22
CA LEU A 48 1.08 3.25 7.83
C LEU A 48 0.84 4.74 7.64
N LEU A 49 -0.28 5.27 8.11
CA LEU A 49 -0.62 6.70 8.03
C LEU A 49 0.44 7.57 8.71
N ASN A 50 0.89 7.19 9.90
CA ASN A 50 1.96 7.91 10.61
C ASN A 50 3.28 7.88 9.83
N ARG A 51 3.65 6.73 9.25
CA ARG A 51 4.86 6.61 8.42
C ARG A 51 4.79 7.45 7.16
N SER A 52 3.61 7.60 6.60
CA SER A 52 3.37 8.40 5.40
C SER A 52 3.23 9.90 5.70
N GLY A 53 3.36 10.32 6.97
CA GLY A 53 3.23 11.72 7.37
C GLY A 53 1.79 12.26 7.26
N VAL A 54 0.80 11.38 7.17
CA VAL A 54 -0.61 11.78 7.15
C VAL A 54 -1.05 12.06 8.57
N GLU A 55 -1.43 13.31 8.86
CA GLU A 55 -1.93 13.71 10.17
C GLU A 55 -3.46 13.62 10.24
N THR A 56 -3.99 13.59 11.48
CA THR A 56 -5.42 13.73 11.72
C THR A 56 -5.83 15.19 11.48
N GLY A 57 -7.14 15.48 11.39
CA GLY A 57 -7.64 16.85 11.27
C GLY A 57 -7.18 17.82 12.38
N HIS A 58 -6.70 17.30 13.52
CA HIS A 58 -6.11 18.06 14.62
C HIS A 58 -4.57 18.04 14.64
N GLY A 59 -3.91 17.55 13.60
CA GLY A 59 -2.45 17.44 13.56
C GLY A 59 -1.87 16.39 14.52
N ASN A 60 -2.67 15.45 14.98
CA ASN A 60 -2.23 14.40 15.89
C ASN A 60 -1.84 13.13 15.13
N ALA A 61 -0.97 12.32 15.73
CA ALA A 61 -0.64 10.99 15.23
C ALA A 61 -1.87 10.05 15.23
N TRP A 62 -1.93 9.14 14.30
CA TRP A 62 -2.93 8.10 14.24
C TRP A 62 -2.70 7.04 15.30
N THR A 63 -3.77 6.63 15.97
CA THR A 63 -3.82 5.46 16.84
C THR A 63 -4.86 4.48 16.32
N GLN A 64 -4.81 3.25 16.79
CA GLN A 64 -5.81 2.25 16.44
C GLN A 64 -7.24 2.73 16.77
N GLU A 65 -7.42 3.38 17.90
CA GLU A 65 -8.71 3.90 18.37
C GLU A 65 -9.22 5.03 17.46
N ARG A 66 -8.32 5.91 17.00
CA ARG A 66 -8.67 6.97 16.05
C ARG A 66 -9.10 6.40 14.69
N VAL A 67 -8.38 5.43 14.16
CA VAL A 67 -8.78 4.72 12.93
C VAL A 67 -10.14 4.05 13.12
N ARG A 68 -10.33 3.35 14.25
CA ARG A 68 -11.61 2.72 14.59
C ARG A 68 -12.75 3.75 14.67
N GLY A 69 -12.48 4.92 15.27
CA GLY A 69 -13.44 6.03 15.36
C GLY A 69 -13.87 6.53 13.99
N VAL A 70 -12.90 6.76 13.09
CA VAL A 70 -13.16 7.14 11.70
C VAL A 70 -13.99 6.09 10.99
N ARG A 71 -13.60 4.81 11.08
CA ARG A 71 -14.35 3.73 10.42
C ARG A 71 -15.80 3.67 10.90
N LYS A 72 -16.03 3.78 12.20
CA LYS A 72 -17.40 3.80 12.75
C LYS A 72 -18.19 5.01 12.27
N HIS A 73 -17.57 6.19 12.23
CA HIS A 73 -18.24 7.42 11.82
C HIS A 73 -18.65 7.41 10.34
N TYR A 74 -17.82 6.80 9.48
CA TYR A 74 -18.05 6.75 8.03
C TYR A 74 -18.56 5.38 7.53
N ASP A 75 -19.04 4.53 8.44
CA ASP A 75 -19.57 3.20 8.15
C ASP A 75 -18.63 2.35 7.26
N ILE A 76 -17.36 2.31 7.66
CA ILE A 76 -16.34 1.52 6.99
C ILE A 76 -16.18 0.17 7.70
N ALA A 77 -16.37 -0.93 6.97
CA ALA A 77 -16.22 -2.28 7.51
C ALA A 77 -14.81 -2.52 8.08
N MET A 78 -14.73 -3.38 9.11
CA MET A 78 -13.45 -3.81 9.66
C MET A 78 -12.86 -4.92 8.79
N PHE A 79 -11.52 -4.93 8.68
CA PHE A 79 -10.78 -6.02 8.05
C PHE A 79 -11.14 -7.39 8.68
N ARG A 80 -11.35 -8.39 7.84
CA ARG A 80 -11.52 -9.78 8.23
C ARG A 80 -10.49 -10.65 7.53
N ASP A 81 -9.90 -11.58 8.27
CA ASP A 81 -8.98 -12.55 7.68
C ASP A 81 -9.75 -13.42 6.65
N GLY A 82 -9.12 -13.67 5.52
CA GLY A 82 -9.73 -14.44 4.42
C GLY A 82 -10.43 -13.60 3.33
N GLU A 83 -10.77 -12.34 3.58
CA GLU A 83 -11.41 -11.48 2.56
C GLU A 83 -10.60 -11.34 1.26
N TRP A 84 -9.29 -11.42 1.34
CA TRP A 84 -8.43 -11.40 0.15
C TRP A 84 -8.75 -12.55 -0.80
N ALA A 85 -8.84 -13.77 -0.24
CA ALA A 85 -9.14 -14.96 -1.02
C ALA A 85 -10.56 -14.92 -1.60
N GLU A 86 -11.54 -14.45 -0.80
CA GLU A 86 -12.93 -14.29 -1.25
C GLU A 86 -13.05 -13.36 -2.46
N ARG A 87 -12.19 -12.34 -2.54
CA ARG A 87 -12.15 -11.39 -3.67
C ARG A 87 -11.24 -11.82 -4.82
N GLY A 88 -10.64 -13.01 -4.74
CA GLY A 88 -9.63 -13.46 -5.70
C GLY A 88 -8.37 -12.59 -5.70
N GLU A 89 -8.11 -11.91 -4.59
CA GLU A 89 -6.92 -11.07 -4.39
C GLU A 89 -5.86 -11.86 -3.63
N ILE A 90 -4.60 -11.65 -3.97
CA ILE A 90 -3.46 -12.30 -3.34
C ILE A 90 -2.37 -11.30 -2.99
N THR A 91 -1.59 -11.64 -1.98
CA THR A 91 -0.46 -10.83 -1.51
C THR A 91 0.78 -11.05 -2.38
N LEU A 92 1.74 -10.11 -2.32
CA LEU A 92 3.04 -10.25 -2.98
C LEU A 92 3.75 -11.55 -2.57
N GLU A 93 3.67 -11.92 -1.29
CA GLU A 93 4.27 -13.17 -0.79
C GLU A 93 3.63 -14.42 -1.41
N ALA A 94 2.30 -14.43 -1.53
CA ALA A 94 1.59 -15.52 -2.19
C ALA A 94 1.98 -15.63 -3.67
N VAL A 95 2.08 -14.49 -4.37
CA VAL A 95 2.58 -14.44 -5.75
C VAL A 95 3.98 -15.04 -5.86
N ALA A 96 4.91 -14.59 -5.01
CA ALA A 96 6.28 -15.09 -5.02
C ALA A 96 6.36 -16.62 -4.83
N LYS A 97 5.54 -17.16 -3.92
CA LYS A 97 5.41 -18.61 -3.71
C LYS A 97 4.83 -19.34 -4.93
N LEU A 98 3.79 -18.78 -5.55
CA LEU A 98 3.12 -19.38 -6.71
C LEU A 98 4.01 -19.48 -7.94
N ILE A 99 4.78 -18.43 -8.23
CA ILE A 99 5.68 -18.39 -9.39
C ILE A 99 7.09 -18.93 -9.06
N GLY A 100 7.37 -19.26 -7.79
CA GLY A 100 8.64 -19.88 -7.37
C GLY A 100 9.82 -18.93 -7.35
N VAL A 101 9.61 -17.64 -7.04
CA VAL A 101 10.67 -16.62 -6.92
C VAL A 101 10.68 -16.03 -5.50
N CYS A 102 11.72 -15.25 -5.18
CA CYS A 102 11.75 -14.50 -3.93
C CYS A 102 10.86 -13.24 -4.01
N ASN A 103 10.42 -12.73 -2.85
CA ASN A 103 9.57 -11.53 -2.76
C ASN A 103 10.16 -10.32 -3.49
N MET A 104 11.48 -10.14 -3.44
CA MET A 104 12.14 -9.03 -4.11
C MET A 104 12.04 -9.14 -5.64
N THR A 105 12.14 -10.34 -6.19
CA THR A 105 11.96 -10.58 -7.63
C THR A 105 10.52 -10.33 -8.03
N ALA A 106 9.54 -10.84 -7.27
CA ALA A 106 8.12 -10.58 -7.52
C ALA A 106 7.80 -9.07 -7.46
N LEU A 107 8.40 -8.34 -6.52
CA LEU A 107 8.26 -6.88 -6.43
C LEU A 107 8.83 -6.16 -7.66
N ARG A 108 9.98 -6.61 -8.17
CA ARG A 108 10.56 -6.03 -9.40
C ARG A 108 9.66 -6.28 -10.61
N MET A 109 9.06 -7.47 -10.72
CA MET A 109 8.12 -7.82 -11.78
C MET A 109 6.86 -6.93 -11.73
N LEU A 110 6.33 -6.67 -10.53
CA LEU A 110 5.24 -5.70 -10.35
C LEU A 110 5.63 -4.29 -10.80
N ARG A 111 6.80 -3.81 -10.38
CA ARG A 111 7.28 -2.46 -10.74
C ARG A 111 7.56 -2.29 -12.24
N ARG A 112 7.92 -3.36 -12.92
CA ARG A 112 8.10 -3.39 -14.38
C ARG A 112 6.79 -3.56 -15.15
N GLY A 113 5.68 -3.82 -14.45
CA GLY A 113 4.38 -4.08 -15.08
C GLY A 113 4.21 -5.47 -15.67
N GLU A 114 5.16 -6.37 -15.42
CA GLU A 114 5.07 -7.78 -15.86
C GLU A 114 3.92 -8.51 -15.14
N ILE A 115 3.67 -8.15 -13.89
CA ILE A 115 2.52 -8.58 -13.10
C ILE A 115 1.68 -7.35 -12.80
N LYS A 116 0.39 -7.42 -13.09
CA LYS A 116 -0.55 -6.33 -12.78
C LYS A 116 -0.95 -6.39 -11.31
N GLY A 117 -0.66 -5.33 -10.58
CA GLY A 117 -1.05 -5.16 -9.19
C GLY A 117 -1.33 -3.70 -8.89
N ARG A 118 -2.01 -3.43 -7.76
CA ARG A 118 -2.27 -2.08 -7.27
C ARG A 118 -1.80 -1.93 -5.83
N GLN A 119 -1.53 -0.71 -5.45
CA GLN A 119 -1.13 -0.33 -4.11
C GLN A 119 -1.93 0.92 -3.72
N ALA A 120 -2.58 0.92 -2.57
CA ALA A 120 -3.41 2.05 -2.13
C ALA A 120 -2.57 3.31 -1.87
N CYS A 121 -1.40 3.15 -1.27
CA CYS A 121 -0.41 4.21 -1.08
C CYS A 121 0.99 3.60 -0.89
N ALA A 122 2.01 4.43 -0.89
CA ALA A 122 3.38 3.98 -0.61
C ALA A 122 3.46 3.25 0.74
N GLY A 123 4.01 2.04 0.75
CA GLY A 123 4.11 1.20 1.95
C GLY A 123 2.87 0.35 2.27
N ALA A 124 1.74 0.53 1.59
CA ALA A 124 0.60 -0.38 1.70
C ALA A 124 0.91 -1.74 1.05
N PRO A 125 0.20 -2.82 1.42
CA PRO A 125 0.33 -4.09 0.73
C PRO A 125 -0.03 -3.98 -0.75
N TRP A 126 0.70 -4.72 -1.57
CA TRP A 126 0.35 -4.91 -2.98
C TRP A 126 -0.85 -5.84 -3.08
N VAL A 127 -1.85 -5.43 -3.84
CA VAL A 127 -3.04 -6.20 -4.16
C VAL A 127 -2.92 -6.68 -5.59
N ILE A 128 -2.85 -7.99 -5.77
CA ILE A 128 -2.70 -8.63 -7.06
C ILE A 128 -3.90 -9.55 -7.26
N ARG A 129 -4.54 -9.51 -8.41
CA ARG A 129 -5.58 -10.47 -8.74
C ARG A 129 -4.96 -11.79 -9.15
N ALA A 130 -5.50 -12.90 -8.66
CA ALA A 130 -5.03 -14.23 -9.02
C ALA A 130 -5.02 -14.47 -10.53
N GLU A 131 -5.98 -13.90 -11.23
CA GLU A 131 -6.09 -13.95 -12.71
C GLU A 131 -4.87 -13.33 -13.42
N ALA A 132 -4.22 -12.33 -12.80
CA ALA A 132 -3.03 -11.69 -13.38
C ALA A 132 -1.83 -12.64 -13.48
N LEU A 133 -1.89 -13.80 -12.84
CA LEU A 133 -0.87 -14.84 -12.90
C LEU A 133 -1.16 -15.94 -13.93
N ALA A 134 -2.27 -15.88 -14.64
CA ALA A 134 -2.64 -16.91 -15.61
C ALA A 134 -1.59 -17.14 -16.71
N GLY A 135 -0.79 -16.12 -17.04
CA GLY A 135 0.33 -16.21 -17.98
C GLY A 135 1.64 -16.70 -17.38
N PHE A 136 1.74 -16.80 -16.06
CA PHE A 136 2.91 -17.30 -15.35
C PHE A 136 2.71 -18.80 -15.06
N ALA A 137 2.83 -19.65 -16.05
CA ALA A 137 2.93 -21.10 -15.82
C ALA A 137 4.03 -21.36 -14.81
N LYS A 138 3.80 -22.30 -13.86
CA LYS A 138 4.77 -22.70 -12.84
C LYS A 138 6.15 -22.84 -13.46
N GLY A 139 6.95 -21.77 -13.39
CA GLY A 139 8.26 -21.73 -13.99
C GLY A 139 9.14 -22.77 -13.36
N LYS A 140 9.62 -23.72 -14.16
CA LYS A 140 10.77 -24.53 -13.81
C LYS A 140 11.80 -23.58 -13.22
N ARG A 141 12.19 -23.80 -11.95
CA ARG A 141 13.33 -23.12 -11.34
C ARG A 141 14.50 -23.19 -12.32
N ARG A 142 14.77 -22.12 -13.04
CA ARG A 142 16.08 -21.94 -13.65
C ARG A 142 17.03 -21.74 -12.48
N LYS A 143 17.68 -22.85 -12.08
CA LYS A 143 18.88 -22.80 -11.26
C LYS A 143 19.81 -21.82 -11.95
N PRO A 144 20.26 -20.73 -11.29
CA PRO A 144 21.28 -19.89 -11.90
C PRO A 144 22.48 -20.80 -12.22
N PRO A 145 23.14 -20.63 -13.37
CA PRO A 145 24.35 -21.38 -13.65
C PRO A 145 25.32 -21.09 -12.51
N LEU A 146 25.80 -22.15 -11.86
CA LEU A 146 26.91 -22.08 -10.94
C LEU A 146 28.08 -21.54 -11.74
N THR A 147 28.40 -20.27 -11.55
CA THR A 147 29.67 -19.73 -12.07
C THR A 147 30.77 -20.46 -11.32
N GLN A 148 31.33 -21.47 -11.96
CA GLN A 148 32.56 -22.11 -11.52
C GLN A 148 33.68 -21.11 -11.75
N ASN A 149 33.93 -20.24 -10.81
CA ASN A 149 35.17 -19.51 -10.66
C ASN A 149 35.74 -19.84 -9.28
N ALA A 150 36.18 -21.07 -9.14
CA ALA A 150 37.11 -21.42 -8.11
C ALA A 150 38.44 -21.69 -8.81
N THR A 151 39.16 -20.63 -9.14
CA THR A 151 40.59 -20.71 -9.32
C THR A 151 41.19 -20.91 -7.94
N GLN A 152 41.40 -22.16 -7.59
CA GLN A 152 42.11 -22.59 -6.42
C GLN A 152 43.58 -22.25 -6.65
N GLN A 153 44.02 -21.09 -6.18
CA GLN A 153 45.46 -20.81 -6.05
C GLN A 153 45.98 -21.63 -4.87
N VAL A 154 46.66 -22.73 -5.23
CA VAL A 154 47.49 -23.46 -4.30
C VAL A 154 48.70 -22.57 -3.98
N PHE A 155 48.79 -22.11 -2.74
CA PHE A 155 50.00 -21.51 -2.22
C PHE A 155 50.92 -22.64 -1.74
N ASP A 156 51.94 -22.97 -2.55
CA ASP A 156 53.08 -23.76 -2.12
C ASP A 156 53.96 -22.87 -1.23
N PHE A 157 54.05 -23.22 0.02
CA PHE A 157 55.12 -22.75 0.94
C PHE A 157 56.31 -23.67 0.85
N GLN A 158 57.42 -23.16 0.30
CA GLN A 158 58.76 -23.67 0.56
C GLN A 158 59.39 -22.93 1.73
#